data_039ef12381e6fe341b8af00c5a44d08f
#
_entry.id   039ef12381e6fe341b8af00c5a44d08f
#
_cell.length_a   1.000
_cell.length_b   1.000
_cell.length_c   1.000
_cell.angle_alpha   90.00
_cell.angle_beta   90.00
_cell.angle_gamma   90.00
#
_symmetry.space_group_name_H-M   'P 1'
#
loop_
_entity.id
_entity.type
_entity.pdbx_description
1 polymer ?
#
loop_
_entity_poly.entity_id
_entity_poly.type
_entity_poly.pdbx_seq_one_letter_code
_entity_poly.pdbx_strand_id
1 'polypeptide(L)'
;MNPNKPSILITGASGMVGGHIALKLLSSGRSIRLLVRNRKKTEHYLNELIVFYKLELKLSDSNIQWCEGDLSDIPALEIAMQGMTSIIHAAALVSVYSSDTSKMNKSNIEGTANLVNLALFHNIEWFGYVSSVTTLGPNPDGLVDEDYFWKPGKHHTIYATSKYMAEQEVWRGQEEGLSVLVVNPAFIIGPSTEERSSARVFYQLNRGIPGLINGEGGYVDVRDVAQAMVSFWKNQECNKRIILSSENLTTQAF
;
A
#
# COMPACT_ATOMS: atom_id res chain seq x y z
N MET A 1 -5.09 11.16 -24.24
CA MET A 1 -4.17 10.08 -23.81
C MET A 1 -4.55 8.80 -24.53
N ASN A 2 -3.58 8.02 -25.02
CA ASN A 2 -3.87 6.73 -25.64
C ASN A 2 -4.32 5.74 -24.55
N PRO A 3 -5.56 5.24 -24.53
CA PRO A 3 -6.08 4.38 -23.47
C PRO A 3 -5.31 3.06 -23.32
N ASN A 4 -4.56 2.67 -24.35
CA ASN A 4 -3.81 1.42 -24.37
C ASN A 4 -2.36 1.56 -23.86
N LYS A 5 -1.90 2.77 -23.53
CA LYS A 5 -0.55 2.97 -22.94
C LYS A 5 -0.70 3.23 -21.46
N PRO A 6 -0.11 2.40 -20.58
CA PRO A 6 -0.17 2.67 -19.15
C PRO A 6 0.54 3.99 -18.82
N SER A 7 -0.08 4.76 -17.95
CA SER A 7 0.48 5.99 -17.39
C SER A 7 0.75 5.87 -15.89
N ILE A 8 0.34 4.75 -15.29
CA ILE A 8 0.44 4.50 -13.86
C ILE A 8 1.23 3.23 -13.56
N LEU A 9 2.22 3.37 -12.69
CA LEU A 9 3.01 2.28 -12.11
C LEU A 9 2.43 1.92 -10.74
N ILE A 10 2.23 0.64 -10.49
CA ILE A 10 1.79 0.13 -9.19
C ILE A 10 2.86 -0.81 -8.65
N THR A 11 3.27 -0.60 -7.40
CA THR A 11 4.09 -1.53 -6.65
C THR A 11 3.26 -2.27 -5.60
N GLY A 12 3.65 -3.48 -5.24
CA GLY A 12 2.95 -4.24 -4.22
C GLY A 12 1.66 -4.93 -4.68
N ALA A 13 1.46 -5.13 -5.98
CA ALA A 13 0.27 -5.80 -6.53
C ALA A 13 0.13 -7.28 -6.11
N SER A 14 1.17 -7.91 -5.58
CA SER A 14 1.09 -9.23 -4.95
C SER A 14 0.55 -9.22 -3.52
N GLY A 15 0.34 -8.03 -2.95
CA GLY A 15 -0.25 -7.85 -1.62
C GLY A 15 -1.71 -7.42 -1.68
N MET A 16 -2.39 -7.48 -0.53
CA MET A 16 -3.82 -7.20 -0.42
C MET A 16 -4.20 -5.86 -1.04
N VAL A 17 -3.63 -4.75 -0.61
CA VAL A 17 -4.01 -3.41 -1.07
C VAL A 17 -3.64 -3.18 -2.53
N GLY A 18 -2.39 -3.45 -2.90
CA GLY A 18 -1.91 -3.23 -4.28
C GLY A 18 -2.66 -4.08 -5.30
N GLY A 19 -3.02 -5.32 -4.96
CA GLY A 19 -3.83 -6.20 -5.82
C GLY A 19 -5.25 -5.64 -6.06
N HIS A 20 -5.91 -5.16 -5.00
CA HIS A 20 -7.25 -4.56 -5.15
C HIS A 20 -7.21 -3.24 -5.93
N ILE A 21 -6.18 -2.40 -5.74
CA ILE A 21 -5.98 -1.19 -6.55
C ILE A 21 -5.79 -1.55 -8.02
N ALA A 22 -4.94 -2.54 -8.32
CA ALA A 22 -4.71 -3.01 -9.67
C ALA A 22 -6.01 -3.49 -10.34
N LEU A 23 -6.78 -4.35 -9.66
CA LEU A 23 -8.07 -4.82 -10.18
C LEU A 23 -9.08 -3.68 -10.37
N LYS A 24 -9.13 -2.72 -9.47
CA LYS A 24 -10.03 -1.56 -9.58
C LYS A 24 -9.72 -0.71 -10.82
N LEU A 25 -8.45 -0.48 -11.11
CA LEU A 25 -8.02 0.25 -12.31
C LEU A 25 -8.32 -0.55 -13.58
N LEU A 26 -7.99 -1.84 -13.60
CA LEU A 26 -8.27 -2.73 -14.74
C LEU A 26 -9.77 -2.84 -15.03
N SER A 27 -10.60 -3.01 -13.98
CA SER A 27 -12.07 -3.04 -14.13
C SER A 27 -12.66 -1.71 -14.63
N SER A 28 -11.93 -0.61 -14.49
CA SER A 28 -12.31 0.68 -15.07
C SER A 28 -11.77 0.90 -16.49
N GLY A 29 -11.23 -0.15 -17.13
CA GLY A 29 -10.68 -0.10 -18.49
C GLY A 29 -9.32 0.59 -18.61
N ARG A 30 -8.59 0.77 -17.50
CA ARG A 30 -7.26 1.40 -17.51
C ARG A 30 -6.17 0.35 -17.74
N SER A 31 -5.22 0.67 -18.60
CA SER A 31 -3.96 -0.08 -18.67
C SER A 31 -3.02 0.37 -17.56
N ILE A 32 -2.34 -0.58 -16.95
CA ILE A 32 -1.45 -0.34 -15.80
C ILE A 32 -0.08 -1.00 -16.01
N ARG A 33 0.93 -0.51 -15.32
CA ARG A 33 2.22 -1.18 -15.18
C ARG A 33 2.37 -1.68 -13.77
N LEU A 34 2.83 -2.92 -13.61
CA LEU A 34 3.06 -3.55 -12.32
C LEU A 34 4.55 -3.84 -12.15
N LEU A 35 5.15 -3.29 -11.09
CA LEU A 35 6.45 -3.75 -10.61
C LEU A 35 6.24 -4.88 -9.61
N VAL A 36 6.75 -6.06 -9.92
CA VAL A 36 6.55 -7.27 -9.13
C VAL A 36 7.84 -8.08 -9.02
N ARG A 37 8.06 -8.76 -7.91
CA ARG A 37 9.22 -9.65 -7.73
C ARG A 37 9.06 -11.01 -8.42
N ASN A 38 7.83 -11.40 -8.70
CA ASN A 38 7.47 -12.65 -9.37
C ASN A 38 6.13 -12.48 -10.09
N ARG A 39 6.18 -12.40 -11.42
CA ARG A 39 4.99 -12.24 -12.27
C ARG A 39 3.98 -13.37 -12.06
N LYS A 40 4.43 -14.62 -12.13
CA LYS A 40 3.53 -15.80 -12.05
C LYS A 40 2.75 -15.83 -10.74
N LYS A 41 3.43 -15.54 -9.61
CA LYS A 41 2.78 -15.49 -8.30
C LYS A 41 1.75 -14.36 -8.22
N THR A 42 2.09 -13.19 -8.74
CA THR A 42 1.18 -12.03 -8.73
C THR A 42 -0.02 -12.24 -9.65
N GLU A 43 0.20 -12.79 -10.84
CA GLU A 43 -0.86 -13.12 -11.80
C GLU A 43 -1.82 -14.17 -11.23
N HIS A 44 -1.30 -15.20 -10.57
CA HIS A 44 -2.11 -16.19 -9.87
C HIS A 44 -2.99 -15.53 -8.80
N TYR A 45 -2.42 -14.71 -7.92
CA TYR A 45 -3.15 -13.98 -6.89
C TYR A 45 -4.25 -13.07 -7.45
N LEU A 46 -3.95 -12.30 -8.49
CA LEU A 46 -4.96 -11.44 -9.11
C LEU A 46 -6.10 -12.25 -9.73
N ASN A 47 -5.80 -13.41 -10.35
CA ASN A 47 -6.83 -14.31 -10.87
C ASN A 47 -7.70 -14.90 -9.76
N GLU A 48 -7.15 -15.25 -8.59
CA GLU A 48 -7.93 -15.70 -7.45
C GLU A 48 -8.90 -14.61 -6.96
N LEU A 49 -8.45 -13.36 -6.89
CA LEU A 49 -9.33 -12.23 -6.55
C LEU A 49 -10.41 -11.99 -7.61
N ILE A 50 -10.10 -12.13 -8.90
CA ILE A 50 -11.08 -12.03 -10.01
C ILE A 50 -12.18 -13.09 -9.83
N VAL A 51 -11.80 -14.32 -9.55
CA VAL A 51 -12.75 -15.43 -9.30
C VAL A 51 -13.56 -15.15 -8.02
N PHE A 52 -12.91 -14.76 -6.94
CA PHE A 52 -13.55 -14.47 -5.66
C PHE A 52 -14.64 -13.39 -5.78
N TYR A 53 -14.33 -12.29 -6.49
CA TYR A 53 -15.27 -11.19 -6.70
C TYR A 53 -16.20 -11.37 -7.91
N LYS A 54 -16.06 -12.49 -8.65
CA LYS A 54 -16.84 -12.77 -9.87
C LYS A 54 -16.74 -11.62 -10.89
N LEU A 55 -15.52 -11.08 -11.07
CA LEU A 55 -15.29 -9.98 -12.00
C LEU A 55 -15.28 -10.49 -13.44
N GLU A 56 -15.92 -9.76 -14.34
CA GLU A 56 -15.81 -9.95 -15.78
C GLU A 56 -14.52 -9.29 -16.30
N LEU A 57 -13.38 -9.74 -15.79
CA LEU A 57 -12.06 -9.21 -16.10
C LEU A 57 -11.12 -10.35 -16.50
N LYS A 58 -10.35 -10.12 -17.55
CA LYS A 58 -9.30 -11.04 -17.98
C LYS A 58 -7.96 -10.31 -17.97
N LEU A 59 -6.99 -10.89 -17.26
CA LEU A 59 -5.62 -10.38 -17.28
C LEU A 59 -4.99 -10.69 -18.65
N SER A 60 -4.37 -9.69 -19.26
CA SER A 60 -3.70 -9.84 -20.54
C SER A 60 -2.55 -8.84 -20.67
N ASP A 61 -1.59 -9.13 -21.53
CA ASP A 61 -0.48 -8.22 -21.82
C ASP A 61 -0.93 -6.95 -22.57
N SER A 62 -2.18 -6.88 -23.02
CA SER A 62 -2.76 -5.66 -23.62
C SER A 62 -3.18 -4.63 -22.57
N ASN A 63 -3.47 -5.04 -21.33
CA ASN A 63 -3.90 -4.15 -20.26
C ASN A 63 -2.92 -4.09 -19.09
N ILE A 64 -1.93 -4.99 -19.03
CA ILE A 64 -0.90 -5.01 -17.97
C ILE A 64 0.49 -5.09 -18.61
N GLN A 65 1.32 -4.11 -18.30
CA GLN A 65 2.76 -4.20 -18.53
C GLN A 65 3.45 -4.72 -17.27
N TRP A 66 4.09 -5.88 -17.39
CA TRP A 66 4.79 -6.52 -16.28
C TRP A 66 6.25 -6.08 -16.27
N CYS A 67 6.74 -5.57 -15.14
CA CYS A 67 8.14 -5.34 -14.84
C CYS A 67 8.53 -6.22 -13.65
N GLU A 68 9.48 -7.13 -13.87
CA GLU A 68 10.03 -7.93 -12.77
C GLU A 68 11.23 -7.22 -12.17
N GLY A 69 11.20 -6.99 -10.84
CA GLY A 69 12.25 -6.32 -10.10
C GLY A 69 11.85 -6.12 -8.64
N ASP A 70 12.83 -5.70 -7.85
CA ASP A 70 12.65 -5.34 -6.44
C ASP A 70 12.89 -3.84 -6.25
N LEU A 71 12.40 -3.26 -5.15
CA LEU A 71 12.60 -1.84 -4.83
C LEU A 71 14.08 -1.46 -4.57
N SER A 72 14.95 -2.44 -4.39
CA SER A 72 16.41 -2.25 -4.30
C SER A 72 17.12 -2.38 -5.65
N ASP A 73 16.43 -2.74 -6.72
CA ASP A 73 16.96 -2.91 -8.07
C ASP A 73 16.74 -1.61 -8.88
N ILE A 74 17.67 -0.69 -8.79
CA ILE A 74 17.59 0.63 -9.45
C ILE A 74 17.38 0.50 -10.97
N PRO A 75 18.13 -0.33 -11.72
CA PRO A 75 17.87 -0.54 -13.15
C PRO A 75 16.45 -1.01 -13.46
N ALA A 76 15.91 -1.95 -12.68
CA ALA A 76 14.53 -2.42 -12.86
C ALA A 76 13.50 -1.31 -12.57
N LEU A 77 13.75 -0.48 -11.54
CA LEU A 77 12.90 0.68 -11.21
C LEU A 77 12.92 1.72 -12.33
N GLU A 78 14.09 2.04 -12.89
CA GLU A 78 14.20 2.98 -14.02
C GLU A 78 13.39 2.50 -15.23
N ILE A 79 13.52 1.22 -15.59
CA ILE A 79 12.71 0.62 -16.67
C ILE A 79 11.22 0.70 -16.35
N ALA A 80 10.86 0.40 -15.08
CA ALA A 80 9.47 0.44 -14.66
C ALA A 80 8.87 1.85 -14.69
N MET A 81 9.66 2.91 -14.54
CA MET A 81 9.20 4.30 -14.56
C MET A 81 9.14 4.94 -15.94
N GLN A 82 9.82 4.37 -16.95
CA GLN A 82 9.84 4.95 -18.28
C GLN A 82 8.45 5.19 -18.86
N GLY A 83 8.12 6.47 -19.11
CA GLY A 83 6.84 6.90 -19.67
C GLY A 83 5.65 6.82 -18.73
N MET A 84 5.87 6.62 -17.43
CA MET A 84 4.83 6.76 -16.41
C MET A 84 4.70 8.22 -16.00
N THR A 85 3.48 8.62 -15.63
CA THR A 85 3.18 9.94 -15.07
C THR A 85 2.75 9.84 -13.61
N SER A 86 2.34 8.65 -13.19
CA SER A 86 1.82 8.43 -11.83
C SER A 86 2.37 7.14 -11.23
N ILE A 87 2.53 7.14 -9.92
CA ILE A 87 2.93 5.96 -9.14
C ILE A 87 1.93 5.74 -8.00
N ILE A 88 1.51 4.49 -7.80
CA ILE A 88 0.88 4.05 -6.54
C ILE A 88 1.83 3.08 -5.86
N HIS A 89 2.38 3.50 -4.74
CA HIS A 89 3.30 2.70 -3.94
C HIS A 89 2.56 2.03 -2.78
N ALA A 90 2.20 0.74 -2.97
CA ALA A 90 1.55 -0.09 -1.97
C ALA A 90 2.44 -1.26 -1.49
N ALA A 91 3.68 -1.33 -1.96
CA ALA A 91 4.62 -2.36 -1.52
C ALA A 91 5.13 -2.05 -0.12
N ALA A 92 5.02 -3.01 0.79
CA ALA A 92 5.65 -2.99 2.11
C ALA A 92 5.83 -4.41 2.62
N LEU A 93 6.87 -4.63 3.42
CA LEU A 93 7.03 -5.83 4.22
C LEU A 93 6.39 -5.58 5.59
N VAL A 94 5.44 -6.44 5.96
CA VAL A 94 4.78 -6.43 7.28
C VAL A 94 5.33 -7.59 8.11
N SER A 95 5.96 -7.30 9.24
CA SER A 95 6.42 -8.31 10.18
C SER A 95 6.38 -7.77 11.61
N VAL A 96 6.11 -8.66 12.55
CA VAL A 96 6.17 -8.38 14.00
C VAL A 96 7.45 -8.95 14.64
N TYR A 97 8.26 -9.67 13.87
CA TYR A 97 9.46 -10.33 14.36
C TYR A 97 10.69 -9.42 14.25
N SER A 98 11.44 -9.28 15.33
CA SER A 98 12.68 -8.49 15.36
C SER A 98 13.75 -8.97 14.39
N SER A 99 13.77 -10.27 14.10
CA SER A 99 14.65 -10.86 13.08
C SER A 99 14.44 -10.29 11.67
N ASP A 100 13.29 -9.71 11.38
CA ASP A 100 12.96 -9.15 10.08
C ASP A 100 13.26 -7.64 9.97
N THR A 101 13.79 -7.01 11.03
CA THR A 101 14.07 -5.56 11.06
C THR A 101 14.92 -5.11 9.87
N SER A 102 16.03 -5.76 9.61
CA SER A 102 16.92 -5.42 8.49
C SER A 102 16.21 -5.53 7.14
N LYS A 103 15.42 -6.58 6.94
CA LYS A 103 14.63 -6.76 5.71
C LYS A 103 13.54 -5.70 5.57
N MET A 104 12.87 -5.34 6.67
CA MET A 104 11.87 -4.25 6.67
C MET A 104 12.49 -2.91 6.35
N ASN A 105 13.64 -2.56 6.97
CA ASN A 105 14.32 -1.31 6.68
C ASN A 105 14.74 -1.22 5.21
N LYS A 106 15.34 -2.29 4.69
CA LYS A 106 15.73 -2.35 3.28
C LYS A 106 14.53 -2.24 2.33
N SER A 107 13.43 -2.97 2.62
CA SER A 107 12.27 -2.97 1.73
C SER A 107 11.42 -1.72 1.89
N ASN A 108 11.10 -1.31 3.14
CA ASN A 108 10.15 -0.24 3.39
C ASN A 108 10.80 1.14 3.32
N ILE A 109 11.99 1.32 3.91
CA ILE A 109 12.65 2.64 3.99
C ILE A 109 13.47 2.88 2.73
N GLU A 110 14.52 2.07 2.51
CA GLU A 110 15.42 2.25 1.36
C GLU A 110 14.69 2.07 0.03
N GLY A 111 13.79 1.07 -0.06
CA GLY A 111 12.98 0.85 -1.26
C GLY A 111 12.04 2.02 -1.58
N THR A 112 11.44 2.66 -0.56
CA THR A 112 10.63 3.87 -0.75
C THR A 112 11.50 5.06 -1.15
N ALA A 113 12.66 5.25 -0.51
CA ALA A 113 13.62 6.30 -0.87
C ALA A 113 14.09 6.18 -2.34
N ASN A 114 14.43 4.96 -2.78
CA ASN A 114 14.80 4.70 -4.18
C ASN A 114 13.67 5.08 -5.14
N LEU A 115 12.44 4.69 -4.80
CA LEU A 115 11.27 4.98 -5.64
C LEU A 115 11.01 6.49 -5.72
N VAL A 116 11.12 7.22 -4.59
CA VAL A 116 10.95 8.69 -4.53
C VAL A 116 12.04 9.40 -5.33
N ASN A 117 13.31 9.01 -5.16
CA ASN A 117 14.43 9.60 -5.90
C ASN A 117 14.23 9.45 -7.43
N LEU A 118 13.86 8.25 -7.86
CA LEU A 118 13.62 8.01 -9.28
C LEU A 118 12.33 8.68 -9.79
N ALA A 119 11.30 8.82 -8.94
CA ALA A 119 10.09 9.56 -9.29
C ALA A 119 10.41 11.04 -9.56
N LEU A 120 11.24 11.66 -8.74
CA LEU A 120 11.75 13.04 -8.97
C LEU A 120 12.58 13.11 -10.26
N PHE A 121 13.52 12.20 -10.46
CA PHE A 121 14.38 12.16 -11.65
C PHE A 121 13.58 12.01 -12.95
N HIS A 122 12.53 11.17 -12.95
CA HIS A 122 11.67 10.92 -14.11
C HIS A 122 10.50 11.91 -14.23
N ASN A 123 10.45 12.96 -13.41
CA ASN A 123 9.38 13.98 -13.38
C ASN A 123 7.98 13.34 -13.28
N ILE A 124 7.81 12.39 -12.36
CA ILE A 124 6.49 11.84 -12.05
C ILE A 124 5.59 12.95 -11.53
N GLU A 125 4.39 13.06 -12.12
CA GLU A 125 3.44 14.14 -11.82
C GLU A 125 2.65 13.88 -10.54
N TRP A 126 2.43 12.60 -10.17
CA TRP A 126 1.63 12.20 -9.00
C TRP A 126 2.15 10.92 -8.34
N PHE A 127 2.29 10.95 -7.03
CA PHE A 127 2.80 9.84 -6.23
C PHE A 127 1.86 9.54 -5.05
N GLY A 128 1.11 8.44 -5.13
CA GLY A 128 0.26 7.95 -4.04
C GLY A 128 0.99 6.91 -3.21
N TYR A 129 1.06 7.12 -1.91
CA TYR A 129 1.70 6.22 -0.95
C TYR A 129 0.69 5.60 0.01
N VAL A 130 0.69 4.28 0.10
CA VAL A 130 -0.09 3.55 1.11
C VAL A 130 0.76 3.40 2.36
N SER A 131 0.51 4.25 3.35
CA SER A 131 1.14 4.20 4.67
C SER A 131 0.31 3.34 5.66
N SER A 132 0.15 3.77 6.88
CA SER A 132 -0.64 3.13 7.93
C SER A 132 -0.95 4.12 9.05
N VAL A 133 -2.09 4.00 9.73
CA VAL A 133 -2.36 4.79 10.96
C VAL A 133 -1.30 4.57 12.04
N THR A 134 -0.57 3.45 12.00
CA THR A 134 0.50 3.19 12.96
C THR A 134 1.65 4.19 12.90
N THR A 135 1.77 4.96 11.80
CA THR A 135 2.77 6.04 11.66
C THR A 135 2.38 7.30 12.42
N LEU A 136 1.16 7.41 12.90
CA LEU A 136 0.70 8.52 13.72
C LEU A 136 0.95 8.23 15.21
N GLY A 137 0.98 6.94 15.57
CA GLY A 137 1.16 6.50 16.96
C GLY A 137 -0.14 6.54 17.76
N PRO A 138 -0.12 6.03 19.00
CA PRO A 138 -1.27 6.04 19.88
C PRO A 138 -1.52 7.42 20.45
N ASN A 139 -2.78 7.82 20.55
CA ASN A 139 -3.21 9.00 21.29
C ASN A 139 -3.95 8.55 22.56
N PRO A 140 -3.34 8.66 23.76
CA PRO A 140 -3.98 8.26 25.00
C PRO A 140 -5.16 9.18 25.37
N ASP A 141 -5.23 10.38 24.80
CA ASP A 141 -6.20 11.42 25.14
C ASP A 141 -7.41 11.44 24.20
N GLY A 142 -7.47 10.51 23.20
CA GLY A 142 -8.59 10.45 22.28
C GLY A 142 -8.27 9.89 20.90
N LEU A 143 -9.04 10.32 19.92
CA LEU A 143 -8.88 9.90 18.52
C LEU A 143 -7.62 10.52 17.91
N VAL A 144 -7.11 9.84 16.89
CA VAL A 144 -6.00 10.32 16.04
C VAL A 144 -6.61 10.88 14.77
N ASP A 145 -6.20 12.09 14.40
CA ASP A 145 -6.53 12.75 13.13
C ASP A 145 -5.27 12.94 12.27
N GLU A 146 -5.44 13.56 11.10
CA GLU A 146 -4.38 13.78 10.15
C GLU A 146 -3.32 14.77 10.64
N ASP A 147 -3.63 15.62 11.60
CA ASP A 147 -2.73 16.62 12.21
C ASP A 147 -1.97 16.04 13.41
N TYR A 148 -2.27 14.81 13.80
CA TYR A 148 -1.56 14.17 14.92
C TYR A 148 -0.15 13.74 14.51
N PHE A 149 0.82 14.13 15.33
CA PHE A 149 2.23 13.87 15.06
C PHE A 149 2.78 12.70 15.84
N TRP A 150 3.64 11.92 15.18
CA TRP A 150 4.43 10.89 15.80
C TRP A 150 5.21 11.41 17.01
N LYS A 151 5.01 10.78 18.16
CA LYS A 151 5.77 11.06 19.37
C LYS A 151 6.76 9.91 19.60
N PRO A 152 8.07 10.16 19.66
CA PRO A 152 9.05 9.13 19.98
C PRO A 152 8.70 8.45 21.32
N GLY A 153 8.77 7.11 21.36
CA GLY A 153 8.44 6.37 22.57
C GLY A 153 8.68 4.87 22.45
N LYS A 154 8.62 4.17 23.58
CA LYS A 154 8.89 2.73 23.67
C LYS A 154 7.74 1.83 23.14
N HIS A 155 6.61 2.43 22.73
CA HIS A 155 5.40 1.70 22.37
C HIS A 155 5.24 1.46 20.86
N HIS A 156 6.23 1.83 20.06
CA HIS A 156 6.18 1.65 18.62
C HIS A 156 6.71 0.28 18.21
N THR A 157 5.95 -0.41 17.36
CA THR A 157 6.42 -1.65 16.75
C THR A 157 7.50 -1.36 15.71
N ILE A 158 8.33 -2.35 15.40
CA ILE A 158 9.34 -2.25 14.35
C ILE A 158 8.69 -1.91 13.01
N TYR A 159 7.52 -2.49 12.75
CA TYR A 159 6.72 -2.17 11.56
C TYR A 159 6.30 -0.70 11.54
N ALA A 160 5.72 -0.18 12.64
CA ALA A 160 5.30 1.22 12.73
C ALA A 160 6.48 2.18 12.48
N THR A 161 7.64 1.89 13.08
CA THR A 161 8.86 2.67 12.86
C THR A 161 9.31 2.62 11.41
N SER A 162 9.32 1.43 10.78
CA SER A 162 9.71 1.31 9.37
C SER A 162 8.77 2.04 8.43
N LYS A 163 7.46 2.04 8.70
CA LYS A 163 6.46 2.79 7.92
C LYS A 163 6.57 4.29 8.13
N TYR A 164 6.81 4.72 9.38
CA TYR A 164 7.04 6.13 9.68
C TYR A 164 8.27 6.67 8.93
N MET A 165 9.40 5.98 9.00
CA MET A 165 10.62 6.40 8.30
C MET A 165 10.44 6.41 6.77
N ALA A 166 9.73 5.42 6.23
CA ALA A 166 9.40 5.39 4.80
C ALA A 166 8.46 6.55 4.40
N GLU A 167 7.50 6.92 5.25
CA GLU A 167 6.62 8.05 5.03
C GLU A 167 7.40 9.39 5.04
N GLN A 168 8.45 9.50 5.88
CA GLN A 168 9.33 10.67 5.87
C GLN A 168 10.06 10.83 4.51
N GLU A 169 10.45 9.71 3.86
CA GLU A 169 11.02 9.78 2.51
C GLU A 169 10.01 10.31 1.48
N VAL A 170 8.73 9.98 1.63
CA VAL A 170 7.68 10.50 0.75
C VAL A 170 7.47 12.00 0.97
N TRP A 171 7.44 12.45 2.24
CA TRP A 171 7.36 13.88 2.56
C TRP A 171 8.58 14.65 2.12
N ARG A 172 9.80 14.06 2.21
CA ARG A 172 11.00 14.64 1.61
C ARG A 172 10.82 14.84 0.10
N GLY A 173 10.27 13.84 -0.59
CA GLY A 173 9.96 13.97 -2.02
C GLY A 173 9.01 15.12 -2.32
N GLN A 174 8.03 15.39 -1.46
CA GLN A 174 7.14 16.56 -1.59
C GLN A 174 7.91 17.87 -1.47
N GLU A 175 8.78 18.00 -0.48
CA GLU A 175 9.62 19.19 -0.31
C GLU A 175 10.55 19.44 -1.51
N GLU A 176 10.93 18.37 -2.21
CA GLU A 176 11.75 18.39 -3.43
C GLU A 176 10.90 18.58 -4.72
N GLY A 177 9.58 18.74 -4.61
CA GLY A 177 8.68 19.11 -5.71
C GLY A 177 7.79 17.99 -6.26
N LEU A 178 7.79 16.78 -5.68
CA LEU A 178 6.89 15.70 -6.06
C LEU A 178 5.49 15.94 -5.50
N SER A 179 4.44 15.88 -6.34
CA SER A 179 3.06 15.91 -5.84
C SER A 179 2.70 14.60 -5.18
N VAL A 180 2.61 14.56 -3.85
CA VAL A 180 2.39 13.33 -3.10
C VAL A 180 1.02 13.29 -2.43
N LEU A 181 0.44 12.08 -2.35
CA LEU A 181 -0.69 11.78 -1.50
C LEU A 181 -0.31 10.61 -0.57
N VAL A 182 -0.49 10.78 0.72
CA VAL A 182 -0.28 9.73 1.70
C VAL A 182 -1.63 9.29 2.25
N VAL A 183 -1.96 8.00 2.11
CA VAL A 183 -3.11 7.41 2.80
C VAL A 183 -2.63 6.58 3.98
N ASN A 184 -3.27 6.75 5.13
CA ASN A 184 -2.99 6.03 6.37
C ASN A 184 -4.18 5.13 6.71
N PRO A 185 -4.29 3.93 6.11
CA PRO A 185 -5.37 3.02 6.44
C PRO A 185 -5.29 2.56 7.89
N ALA A 186 -6.43 2.42 8.53
CA ALA A 186 -6.63 1.68 9.76
C ALA A 186 -6.37 0.18 9.54
N PHE A 187 -6.80 -0.69 10.45
CA PHE A 187 -6.63 -2.14 10.25
C PHE A 187 -7.45 -2.59 9.03
N ILE A 188 -6.74 -3.03 7.99
CA ILE A 188 -7.38 -3.39 6.71
C ILE A 188 -7.94 -4.80 6.77
N ILE A 189 -9.23 -4.93 6.43
CA ILE A 189 -9.95 -6.19 6.34
C ILE A 189 -10.23 -6.49 4.87
N GLY A 190 -10.06 -7.75 4.47
CA GLY A 190 -10.43 -8.17 3.13
C GLY A 190 -9.83 -9.52 2.73
N PRO A 191 -10.26 -10.07 1.59
CA PRO A 191 -9.73 -11.33 1.09
C PRO A 191 -8.27 -11.20 0.71
N SER A 192 -7.50 -12.21 1.13
CA SER A 192 -6.10 -12.37 0.77
C SER A 192 -5.78 -13.85 0.79
N THR A 193 -5.00 -14.33 -0.17
CA THR A 193 -4.56 -15.72 -0.25
C THR A 193 -3.31 -16.00 0.59
N GLU A 194 -2.68 -14.96 1.14
CA GLU A 194 -1.50 -15.12 1.98
C GLU A 194 -1.88 -15.12 3.46
N GLU A 195 -1.40 -16.11 4.22
CA GLU A 195 -1.45 -16.13 5.69
C GLU A 195 -0.62 -15.01 6.33
N ARG A 196 -0.14 -14.07 5.53
CA ARG A 196 0.66 -12.92 5.92
C ARG A 196 -0.21 -11.67 5.87
N SER A 197 0.01 -10.75 6.77
CA SER A 197 -0.75 -9.51 6.93
C SER A 197 -2.00 -9.66 7.83
N SER A 198 -2.91 -8.70 7.77
CA SER A 198 -4.16 -8.69 8.55
C SER A 198 -5.05 -9.92 8.29
N ALA A 199 -4.96 -10.57 7.13
CA ALA A 199 -5.68 -11.81 6.87
C ALA A 199 -5.34 -12.94 7.86
N ARG A 200 -4.10 -12.96 8.41
CA ARG A 200 -3.69 -13.93 9.43
C ARG A 200 -4.56 -13.87 10.69
N VAL A 201 -5.10 -12.71 11.03
CA VAL A 201 -5.99 -12.56 12.19
C VAL A 201 -7.24 -13.42 12.03
N PHE A 202 -7.83 -13.47 10.84
CA PHE A 202 -9.00 -14.33 10.57
C PHE A 202 -8.67 -15.82 10.67
N TYR A 203 -7.49 -16.23 10.20
CA TYR A 203 -7.01 -17.62 10.38
C TYR A 203 -6.83 -17.98 11.85
N GLN A 204 -6.32 -17.03 12.66
CA GLN A 204 -6.13 -17.23 14.10
C GLN A 204 -7.47 -17.25 14.83
N LEU A 205 -8.39 -16.34 14.52
CA LEU A 205 -9.74 -16.32 15.08
C LEU A 205 -10.49 -17.64 14.82
N ASN A 206 -10.39 -18.17 13.58
CA ASN A 206 -11.03 -19.44 13.22
C ASN A 206 -10.42 -20.66 13.96
N ARG A 207 -9.19 -20.56 14.46
CA ARG A 207 -8.53 -21.60 15.27
C ARG A 207 -8.76 -21.43 16.77
N GLY A 208 -9.47 -20.42 17.19
CA GLY A 208 -9.69 -20.03 18.58
C GLY A 208 -8.48 -19.32 19.17
N ILE A 209 -8.60 -18.04 19.46
CA ILE A 209 -7.57 -17.28 20.19
C ILE A 209 -7.84 -17.43 21.68
N PRO A 210 -6.89 -17.96 22.48
CA PRO A 210 -7.04 -17.98 23.92
C PRO A 210 -6.84 -16.56 24.47
N GLY A 211 -7.94 -15.87 24.72
CA GLY A 211 -7.98 -14.53 25.32
C GLY A 211 -7.98 -13.40 24.28
N LEU A 212 -8.93 -12.48 24.44
CA LEU A 212 -9.00 -11.22 23.70
C LEU A 212 -8.15 -10.19 24.46
N ILE A 213 -7.24 -9.53 23.77
CA ILE A 213 -6.56 -8.34 24.32
C ILE A 213 -7.58 -7.20 24.22
N ASN A 214 -7.90 -6.59 25.36
CA ASN A 214 -8.75 -5.39 25.37
C ASN A 214 -8.04 -4.27 24.60
N GLY A 215 -8.70 -3.74 23.58
CA GLY A 215 -8.19 -2.66 22.74
C GLY A 215 -9.29 -2.08 21.89
N GLU A 216 -9.04 -0.91 21.38
CA GLU A 216 -9.87 -0.24 20.38
C GLU A 216 -9.02 0.09 19.17
N GLY A 217 -9.60 0.02 17.98
CA GLY A 217 -8.91 0.34 16.75
C GLY A 217 -9.86 0.66 15.61
N GLY A 218 -9.35 1.42 14.65
CA GLY A 218 -10.06 1.66 13.40
C GLY A 218 -9.93 0.47 12.47
N TYR A 219 -10.99 0.21 11.70
CA TYR A 219 -11.06 -0.84 10.68
C TYR A 219 -11.51 -0.26 9.35
N VAL A 220 -11.03 -0.82 8.25
CA VAL A 220 -11.41 -0.41 6.90
C VAL A 220 -11.40 -1.59 5.94
N ASP A 221 -12.40 -1.67 5.06
CA ASP A 221 -12.40 -2.68 4.00
C ASP A 221 -11.33 -2.35 2.95
N VAL A 222 -10.61 -3.35 2.47
CA VAL A 222 -9.59 -3.17 1.42
C VAL A 222 -10.15 -2.60 0.12
N ARG A 223 -11.44 -2.86 -0.17
CA ARG A 223 -12.13 -2.32 -1.34
C ARG A 223 -12.29 -0.82 -1.24
N ASP A 224 -12.56 -0.30 -0.03
CA ASP A 224 -12.69 1.13 0.24
C ASP A 224 -11.33 1.82 0.14
N VAL A 225 -10.26 1.18 0.67
CA VAL A 225 -8.89 1.68 0.49
C VAL A 225 -8.52 1.77 -0.99
N ALA A 226 -8.83 0.73 -1.78
CA ALA A 226 -8.56 0.73 -3.21
C ALA A 226 -9.41 1.75 -3.96
N GLN A 227 -10.69 1.89 -3.60
CA GLN A 227 -11.59 2.88 -4.20
C GLN A 227 -11.12 4.31 -3.90
N ALA A 228 -10.76 4.60 -2.64
CA ALA A 228 -10.26 5.90 -2.22
C ALA A 228 -8.98 6.27 -2.98
N MET A 229 -7.97 5.38 -3.01
CA MET A 229 -6.72 5.62 -3.72
C MET A 229 -6.95 5.91 -5.21
N VAL A 230 -7.81 5.12 -5.89
CA VAL A 230 -8.13 5.34 -7.31
C VAL A 230 -8.90 6.64 -7.52
N SER A 231 -9.79 7.01 -6.59
CA SER A 231 -10.53 8.29 -6.67
C SER A 231 -9.60 9.48 -6.49
N PHE A 232 -8.70 9.44 -5.52
CA PHE A 232 -7.71 10.49 -5.28
C PHE A 232 -6.78 10.66 -6.48
N TRP A 233 -6.30 9.56 -7.07
CA TRP A 233 -5.52 9.61 -8.29
C TRP A 233 -6.28 10.25 -9.45
N LYS A 234 -7.55 9.87 -9.69
CA LYS A 234 -8.39 10.46 -10.75
C LYS A 234 -8.61 11.94 -10.57
N ASN A 235 -8.79 12.39 -9.34
CA ASN A 235 -9.03 13.79 -8.99
C ASN A 235 -7.74 14.59 -8.80
N GLN A 236 -6.56 13.96 -8.94
CA GLN A 236 -5.24 14.56 -8.72
C GLN A 236 -5.10 15.19 -7.33
N GLU A 237 -5.72 14.57 -6.32
CA GLU A 237 -5.59 14.98 -4.93
C GLU A 237 -4.16 14.74 -4.46
N CYS A 238 -3.51 15.77 -3.92
CA CYS A 238 -2.11 15.67 -3.50
C CYS A 238 -1.78 16.59 -2.31
N ASN A 239 -0.54 16.51 -1.84
CA ASN A 239 0.05 17.35 -0.80
C ASN A 239 -0.70 17.30 0.53
N LYS A 240 -1.20 16.10 0.87
CA LYS A 240 -1.90 15.85 2.12
C LYS A 240 -1.83 14.40 2.56
N ARG A 241 -2.11 14.21 3.84
CA ARG A 241 -2.36 12.91 4.47
C ARG A 241 -3.86 12.70 4.59
N ILE A 242 -4.31 11.45 4.47
CA ILE A 242 -5.72 11.07 4.67
C ILE A 242 -5.78 9.76 5.43
N ILE A 243 -6.45 9.75 6.57
CA ILE A 243 -6.77 8.55 7.32
C ILE A 243 -7.94 7.86 6.66
N LEU A 244 -7.82 6.55 6.45
CA LEU A 244 -8.91 5.71 5.93
C LEU A 244 -9.36 4.75 7.03
N SER A 245 -10.51 5.06 7.64
CA SER A 245 -11.18 4.23 8.64
C SER A 245 -12.69 4.25 8.38
N SER A 246 -13.32 3.08 8.41
CA SER A 246 -14.78 2.96 8.28
C SER A 246 -15.45 3.02 9.65
N GLU A 247 -14.91 2.28 10.62
CA GLU A 247 -15.44 2.19 11.98
C GLU A 247 -14.30 2.06 13.00
N ASN A 248 -14.55 2.54 14.22
CA ASN A 248 -13.72 2.25 15.37
C ASN A 248 -14.44 1.21 16.24
N LEU A 249 -13.82 0.07 16.44
CA LEU A 249 -14.39 -1.06 17.17
C LEU A 249 -13.50 -1.44 18.35
N THR A 250 -14.13 -1.90 19.42
CA THR A 250 -13.42 -2.61 20.48
C THR A 250 -13.07 -4.01 19.99
N THR A 251 -12.00 -4.61 20.54
CA THR A 251 -11.62 -6.00 20.21
C THR A 251 -12.73 -7.01 20.52
N GLN A 252 -13.63 -6.66 21.44
CA GLN A 252 -14.80 -7.51 21.76
C GLN A 252 -15.93 -7.40 20.74
N ALA A 253 -16.03 -6.28 20.05
CA ALA A 253 -17.05 -6.05 19.01
C ALA A 253 -16.61 -6.55 17.62
N PHE A 254 -15.32 -6.82 17.43
CA PHE A 254 -14.72 -7.38 16.24
C PHE A 254 -14.80 -8.91 16.25
#